data_993edfdd100d8d53995d61b612e224e0
#
_entry.id   993edfdd100d8d53995d61b612e224e0
#
_cell.length_a   1.000
_cell.length_b   1.000
_cell.length_c   1.000
_cell.angle_alpha   90.00
_cell.angle_beta   90.00
_cell.angle_gamma   90.00
#
_symmetry.space_group_name_H-M   'P 1'
#
loop_
_entity.id
_entity.type
_entity.pdbx_description
1 polymer ?
#
loop_
_entity_poly.entity_id
_entity_poly.type
_entity_poly.pdbx_seq_one_letter_code
_entity_poly.pdbx_strand_id
1 'polypeptide(L)'
;MKLIITIISDQDNEPVSQALISKGFRVTRIASTGGFFRRGSSTLMIGVNDEKVSEAIELIRDSVSAASDTSMPRATFFVLNVENFTKI
;
A
#
# COMPACT_ATOMS: atom_id res chain seq x y z
N MET A 1 -11.10 9.35 9.87
CA MET A 1 -10.24 9.05 8.71
C MET A 1 -9.00 8.30 9.14
N LYS A 2 -8.58 7.36 8.36
CA LYS A 2 -7.37 6.58 8.61
C LYS A 2 -6.39 6.75 7.49
N LEU A 3 -5.13 6.57 7.80
CA LEU A 3 -4.07 6.54 6.83
C LEU A 3 -3.45 5.15 6.85
N ILE A 4 -3.45 4.49 5.71
CA ILE A 4 -2.77 3.21 5.57
C ILE A 4 -1.43 3.49 4.91
N ILE A 5 -0.37 3.05 5.55
CA ILE A 5 0.97 3.04 4.95
C ILE A 5 1.29 1.59 4.70
N THR A 6 1.53 1.23 3.45
CA THR A 6 1.84 -0.14 3.12
C THR A 6 3.18 -0.22 2.38
N ILE A 7 3.95 -1.23 2.74
CA ILE A 7 5.24 -1.50 2.11
C ILE A 7 5.09 -2.82 1.36
N ILE A 8 5.33 -2.77 0.06
CA ILE A 8 5.17 -3.91 -0.84
C ILE A 8 6.39 -4.01 -1.75
N SER A 9 6.52 -5.12 -2.44
CA SER A 9 7.57 -5.25 -3.45
C SER A 9 7.33 -4.27 -4.59
N ASP A 10 8.40 -3.74 -5.17
CA ASP A 10 8.29 -2.83 -6.32
C ASP A 10 7.49 -3.45 -7.46
N GLN A 11 7.64 -4.74 -7.69
CA GLN A 11 6.91 -5.40 -8.78
C GLN A 11 5.41 -5.41 -8.55
N ASP A 12 4.97 -5.26 -7.31
CA ASP A 12 3.55 -5.25 -6.96
C ASP A 12 2.95 -3.85 -6.97
N ASN A 13 3.77 -2.81 -7.14
CA ASN A 13 3.30 -1.44 -7.06
C ASN A 13 2.18 -1.15 -8.06
N GLU A 14 2.37 -1.49 -9.34
CA GLU A 14 1.36 -1.23 -10.36
C GLU A 14 0.07 -1.99 -10.12
N PRO A 15 0.09 -3.32 -9.93
CA PRO A 15 -1.17 -4.05 -9.71
C PRO A 15 -1.91 -3.57 -8.45
N VAL A 16 -1.18 -3.30 -7.38
CA VAL A 16 -1.82 -2.83 -6.14
C VAL A 16 -2.43 -1.45 -6.33
N SER A 17 -1.66 -0.53 -6.93
CA SER A 17 -2.14 0.83 -7.16
C SER A 17 -3.36 0.82 -8.06
N GLN A 18 -3.35 0.04 -9.14
CA GLN A 18 -4.48 -0.04 -10.05
C GLN A 18 -5.72 -0.63 -9.39
N ALA A 19 -5.54 -1.65 -8.55
CA ALA A 19 -6.66 -2.23 -7.83
C ALA A 19 -7.33 -1.22 -6.91
N LEU A 20 -6.51 -0.45 -6.19
CA LEU A 20 -7.03 0.57 -5.27
C LEU A 20 -7.71 1.71 -6.04
N ILE A 21 -7.06 2.21 -7.08
CA ILE A 21 -7.60 3.31 -7.88
C ILE A 21 -8.92 2.91 -8.53
N SER A 22 -9.03 1.68 -9.02
CA SER A 22 -10.24 1.21 -9.67
C SER A 22 -11.43 1.16 -8.72
N LYS A 23 -11.18 1.11 -7.42
CA LYS A 23 -12.24 1.13 -6.40
C LYS A 23 -12.43 2.52 -5.79
N GLY A 24 -11.80 3.54 -6.35
CA GLY A 24 -11.98 4.90 -5.91
C GLY A 24 -11.05 5.34 -4.79
N PHE A 25 -10.08 4.53 -4.41
CA PHE A 25 -9.12 4.94 -3.39
C PHE A 25 -8.03 5.82 -4.00
N ARG A 26 -7.53 6.73 -3.19
CA ARG A 26 -6.40 7.56 -3.57
C ARG A 26 -5.12 6.95 -3.05
N VAL A 27 -4.15 6.82 -3.93
CA VAL A 27 -2.87 6.20 -3.59
C VAL A 27 -1.75 7.17 -3.89
N THR A 28 -0.88 7.40 -2.91
CA THR A 28 0.33 8.19 -3.09
C THR A 28 1.52 7.29 -2.87
N ARG A 29 2.40 7.23 -3.84
CA ARG A 29 3.65 6.50 -3.69
C ARG A 29 4.67 7.45 -3.08
N ILE A 30 5.19 7.08 -1.90
CA ILE A 30 6.10 7.96 -1.18
C ILE A 30 7.54 7.67 -1.55
N ALA A 31 7.90 6.40 -1.63
CA ALA A 31 9.28 6.02 -1.81
C ALA A 31 9.40 4.68 -2.46
N SER A 32 10.51 4.50 -3.14
CA SER A 32 10.89 3.21 -3.70
C SER A 32 12.37 3.02 -3.35
N THR A 33 12.70 1.86 -2.85
CA THR A 33 14.07 1.57 -2.43
C THR A 33 14.72 0.57 -3.37
N GLY A 34 14.42 0.66 -4.65
CA GLY A 34 14.79 -0.37 -5.60
C GLY A 34 16.24 -0.47 -5.96
N GLY A 35 17.07 0.44 -5.53
CA GLY A 35 18.41 0.53 -6.10
C GLY A 35 19.45 -0.38 -5.52
N PHE A 36 19.42 -0.63 -4.24
CA PHE A 36 20.53 -1.24 -3.55
C PHE A 36 20.55 -2.75 -3.62
N PHE A 37 19.40 -3.33 -3.40
CA PHE A 37 19.26 -4.77 -3.43
C PHE A 37 18.44 -5.13 -4.63
N ARG A 38 18.57 -6.34 -5.07
CA ARG A 38 17.84 -6.83 -6.23
C ARG A 38 16.34 -6.66 -6.08
N ARG A 39 15.86 -6.58 -4.84
CA ARG A 39 14.46 -6.37 -4.57
C ARG A 39 14.27 -5.03 -3.92
N GLY A 40 13.63 -4.15 -4.64
CA GLY A 40 13.20 -2.91 -4.08
C GLY A 40 11.83 -3.02 -3.47
N SER A 41 11.52 -2.07 -2.61
CA SER A 41 10.21 -1.95 -2.00
C SER A 41 9.59 -0.61 -2.34
N SER A 42 8.27 -0.60 -2.48
CA SER A 42 7.51 0.63 -2.65
C SER A 42 6.71 0.89 -1.40
N THR A 43 6.66 2.14 -0.98
CA THR A 43 5.84 2.57 0.14
C THR A 43 4.70 3.42 -0.40
N LEU A 44 3.48 2.99 -0.10
CA LEU A 44 2.28 3.66 -0.56
C LEU A 44 1.50 4.19 0.63
N MET A 45 0.89 5.36 0.44
CA MET A 45 -0.02 5.95 1.42
C MET A 45 -1.42 6.01 0.84
N ILE A 46 -2.38 5.52 1.60
CA ILE A 46 -3.78 5.52 1.19
C ILE A 46 -4.62 6.15 2.30
N GLY A 47 -5.26 7.28 2.00
CA GLY A 47 -6.20 7.89 2.94
C GLY A 47 -7.57 7.26 2.73
N VAL A 48 -8.20 6.79 3.80
CA VAL A 48 -9.49 6.09 3.71
C VAL A 48 -10.39 6.48 4.86
N ASN A 49 -11.69 6.35 4.64
CA ASN A 49 -12.65 6.43 5.72
C ASN A 49 -12.52 5.19 6.60
N ASP A 50 -12.89 5.33 7.86
CA ASP A 50 -12.72 4.25 8.84
C ASP A 50 -13.35 2.94 8.37
N GLU A 51 -14.54 3.01 7.79
CA GLU A 51 -15.26 1.82 7.36
C GLU A 51 -14.68 1.17 6.10
N LYS A 52 -13.73 1.84 5.45
CA LYS A 52 -13.12 1.32 4.22
C LYS A 52 -11.76 0.67 4.44
N VAL A 53 -11.26 0.68 5.67
CA VAL A 53 -9.92 0.16 5.95
C VAL A 53 -9.81 -1.31 5.57
N SER A 54 -10.78 -2.10 6.00
CA SER A 54 -10.75 -3.55 5.70
C SER A 54 -10.80 -3.83 4.20
N GLU A 55 -11.61 -3.08 3.49
CA GLU A 55 -11.72 -3.24 2.03
C GLU A 55 -10.39 -2.94 1.35
N ALA A 56 -9.74 -1.85 1.75
CA ALA A 56 -8.46 -1.47 1.15
C ALA A 56 -7.39 -2.53 1.43
N ILE A 57 -7.32 -3.03 2.65
CA ILE A 57 -6.35 -4.06 3.01
C ILE A 57 -6.60 -5.35 2.22
N GLU A 58 -7.86 -5.73 2.06
CA GLU A 58 -8.20 -6.93 1.27
C GLU A 58 -7.79 -6.76 -0.19
N LEU A 59 -8.01 -5.57 -0.76
CA LEU A 59 -7.60 -5.32 -2.14
C LEU A 59 -6.09 -5.46 -2.31
N ILE A 60 -5.34 -4.94 -1.34
CA ILE A 60 -3.89 -5.05 -1.40
C ILE A 60 -3.45 -6.50 -1.26
N ARG A 61 -4.05 -7.21 -0.29
CA ARG A 61 -3.72 -8.62 -0.06
C ARG A 61 -3.96 -9.45 -1.32
N ASP A 62 -5.06 -9.20 -2.01
CA ASP A 62 -5.41 -9.97 -3.20
C ASP A 62 -4.58 -9.59 -4.41
N SER A 63 -3.93 -8.44 -4.39
CA SER A 63 -3.19 -7.92 -5.54
C SER A 63 -1.70 -8.17 -5.48
N VAL A 64 -1.15 -8.50 -4.31
CA VAL A 64 0.28 -8.76 -4.20
C VAL A 64 0.59 -10.17 -4.69
N SER A 65 1.76 -10.30 -5.30
CA SER A 65 2.18 -11.60 -5.81
C SER A 65 2.58 -12.51 -4.66
N ALA A 66 2.58 -13.82 -4.93
CA ALA A 66 3.03 -14.77 -3.94
C ALA A 66 4.51 -14.54 -3.65
N ALA A 67 4.88 -14.57 -2.36
CA ALA A 67 6.26 -14.38 -1.99
C ALA A 67 7.10 -15.57 -2.45
N SER A 68 8.21 -15.27 -3.12
CA SER A 68 9.16 -16.30 -3.49
C SER A 68 10.01 -16.73 -2.29
N ASP A 69 10.07 -15.86 -1.28
CA ASP A 69 10.79 -16.12 -0.04
C ASP A 69 9.78 -16.05 1.10
N THR A 70 9.49 -17.19 1.71
CA THR A 70 8.46 -17.28 2.74
C THR A 70 8.87 -16.61 4.05
N SER A 71 10.14 -16.24 4.19
CA SER A 71 10.58 -15.52 5.38
C SER A 71 10.22 -14.04 5.34
N MET A 72 9.81 -13.52 4.17
CA MET A 72 9.48 -12.12 4.00
C MET A 72 7.98 -11.94 3.86
N PRO A 73 7.41 -10.92 4.52
CA PRO A 73 6.00 -10.63 4.30
C PRO A 73 5.77 -10.13 2.88
N ARG A 74 4.60 -10.44 2.34
CA ARG A 74 4.23 -9.93 1.02
C ARG A 74 3.81 -8.48 1.08
N ALA A 75 3.29 -8.03 2.20
CA ALA A 75 2.92 -6.64 2.43
C ALA A 75 2.95 -6.37 3.92
N THR A 76 3.35 -5.15 4.27
CA THR A 76 3.33 -4.69 5.66
C THR A 76 2.41 -3.49 5.72
N PHE A 77 1.58 -3.42 6.75
CA PHE A 77 0.60 -2.35 6.90
C PHE A 77 0.78 -1.62 8.21
N PHE A 78 0.67 -0.29 8.14
CA PHE A 78 0.50 0.55 9.31
C PHE A 78 -0.80 1.33 9.11
N VAL A 79 -1.67 1.32 10.12
CA VAL A 79 -2.93 2.04 10.03
C VAL A 79 -2.94 3.08 11.14
N LEU A 80 -3.05 4.34 10.75
CA LEU A 80 -2.93 5.47 11.66
C LEU A 80 -4.21 6.29 11.65
N ASN A 81 -4.55 6.85 12.80
CA ASN A 81 -5.63 7.84 12.87
C ASN A 81 -5.14 9.17 12.31
N VAL A 82 -6.02 9.83 11.55
CA VAL A 82 -5.72 11.15 11.01
C VAL A 82 -6.71 12.13 11.61
N GLU A 83 -6.20 13.10 12.36
CA GLU A 83 -7.04 14.13 12.97
C GLU A 83 -7.38 15.22 11.97
N ASN A 84 -6.38 15.67 11.24
CA ASN A 84 -6.54 16.77 10.30
C ASN A 84 -5.90 16.42 8.97
N PHE A 85 -6.51 16.92 7.92
CA PHE A 85 -6.04 16.73 6.56
C PHE A 85 -6.23 18.05 5.82
N THR A 86 -5.14 18.62 5.34
CA THR A 86 -5.17 19.90 4.63
C THR A 86 -4.55 19.75 3.25
N LYS A 87 -5.22 20.31 2.29
CA LYS A 87 -4.76 20.35 0.90
C LYS A 87 -4.62 21.79 0.48
N ILE A 88 -3.48 22.15 0.01
CA ILE A 88 -3.22 23.52 -0.40
C ILE A 88 -3.27 23.64 -1.91
#